data_843498af976b5c0967593f7317b63ca7
#
_entry.id   843498af976b5c0967593f7317b63ca7
#
_cell.length_a   1.000
_cell.length_b   1.000
_cell.length_c   1.000
_cell.angle_alpha   90.00
_cell.angle_beta   90.00
_cell.angle_gamma   90.00
#
_symmetry.space_group_name_H-M   'P 1'
#
loop_
_entity.id
_entity.type
_entity.pdbx_description
1 polymer ?
#
loop_
_entity_poly.entity_id
_entity_poly.type
_entity_poly.pdbx_seq_one_letter_code
_entity_poly.pdbx_strand_id
1 'polypeptide(L)'
;MEKMMLAIGRFKEGEGKFEKFMAFFQSEEGMAMRKAAAHVEKTVPGILPDKSGIMFKVHVHNEEEMMGIVKGTNPVLKPIYDECIPSFELFELTQVSLDE
;
A
#
# COMPACT_ATOMS: atom_id res chain seq x y z
N MET A 1 -9.61 5.28 15.56
CA MET A 1 -10.67 5.61 14.60
C MET A 1 -10.24 5.18 13.21
N GLU A 2 -11.16 4.61 12.46
CA GLU A 2 -10.87 4.13 11.11
C GLU A 2 -10.99 5.25 10.08
N LYS A 3 -10.00 5.36 9.20
CA LYS A 3 -10.03 6.32 8.08
C LYS A 3 -9.93 5.57 6.76
N MET A 4 -10.74 5.98 5.80
CA MET A 4 -10.65 5.45 4.45
C MET A 4 -9.59 6.25 3.69
N MET A 5 -8.61 5.56 3.11
CA MET A 5 -7.49 6.21 2.43
C MET A 5 -7.18 5.50 1.12
N LEU A 6 -6.55 6.21 0.20
CA LEU A 6 -6.08 5.65 -1.07
C LEU A 6 -4.57 5.75 -1.11
N ALA A 7 -3.92 4.61 -1.29
CA ALA A 7 -2.47 4.52 -1.42
C ALA A 7 -2.11 4.16 -2.86
N ILE A 8 -1.20 4.90 -3.47
CA ILE A 8 -0.75 4.63 -4.84
C ILE A 8 0.77 4.51 -4.82
N GLY A 9 1.28 3.32 -5.17
CA GLY A 9 2.70 3.06 -5.27
C GLY A 9 3.10 2.81 -6.70
N ARG A 10 4.22 3.41 -7.12
CA ARG A 10 4.76 3.20 -8.45
C ARG A 10 6.05 2.42 -8.34
N PHE A 11 6.37 1.63 -9.35
CA PHE A 11 7.55 0.77 -9.34
C PHE A 11 8.68 1.39 -10.13
N LYS A 12 9.91 1.11 -9.69
CA LYS A 12 11.11 1.46 -10.46
C LYS A 12 11.14 0.62 -11.73
N GLU A 13 11.77 1.12 -12.78
CA GLU A 13 11.98 0.36 -14.00
C GLU A 13 12.88 -0.84 -13.71
N GLY A 14 12.61 -1.93 -14.40
CA GLY A 14 13.38 -3.17 -14.25
C GLY A 14 12.47 -4.37 -14.10
N GLU A 15 12.97 -5.52 -14.51
CA GLU A 15 12.21 -6.76 -14.41
C GLU A 15 12.02 -7.19 -12.97
N GLY A 16 10.85 -7.73 -12.69
CA GLY A 16 10.58 -8.39 -11.42
C GLY A 16 10.26 -7.47 -10.25
N LYS A 17 10.23 -6.15 -10.46
CA LYS A 17 9.95 -5.23 -9.34
C LYS A 17 8.53 -5.42 -8.80
N PHE A 18 7.55 -5.51 -9.69
CA PHE A 18 6.17 -5.76 -9.29
C PHE A 18 6.04 -7.10 -8.55
N GLU A 19 6.58 -8.16 -9.14
CA GLU A 19 6.46 -9.50 -8.58
C GLU A 19 7.14 -9.60 -7.21
N LYS A 20 8.30 -8.99 -7.06
CA LYS A 20 9.04 -9.01 -5.81
C LYS A 20 8.27 -8.28 -4.70
N PHE A 21 7.72 -7.11 -5.03
CA PHE A 21 6.95 -6.33 -4.07
C PHE A 21 5.69 -7.09 -3.64
N MET A 22 4.96 -7.65 -4.61
CA MET A 22 3.73 -8.39 -4.31
C MET A 22 4.00 -9.65 -3.51
N ALA A 23 5.09 -10.34 -3.80
CA ALA A 23 5.47 -11.52 -3.02
C ALA A 23 5.72 -11.15 -1.55
N PHE A 24 6.39 -10.02 -1.30
CA PHE A 24 6.58 -9.53 0.06
C PHE A 24 5.25 -9.17 0.72
N PHE A 25 4.40 -8.43 0.01
CA PHE A 25 3.11 -7.99 0.55
C PHE A 25 2.22 -9.16 0.95
N GLN A 26 2.35 -10.28 0.23
CA GLN A 26 1.54 -11.48 0.49
C GLN A 26 2.22 -12.44 1.47
N SER A 27 3.46 -12.16 1.88
CA SER A 27 4.17 -12.98 2.84
C SER A 27 3.60 -12.79 4.25
N GLU A 28 3.99 -13.68 5.17
CA GLU A 28 3.59 -13.56 6.58
C GLU A 28 4.01 -12.21 7.16
N GLU A 29 5.25 -11.82 6.90
CA GLU A 29 5.76 -10.53 7.40
C GLU A 29 5.02 -9.35 6.81
N GLY A 30 4.78 -9.39 5.50
CA GLY A 30 4.03 -8.33 4.83
C GLY A 30 2.60 -8.25 5.32
N MET A 31 1.96 -9.40 5.52
CA MET A 31 0.59 -9.44 6.02
C MET A 31 0.51 -8.89 7.44
N ALA A 32 1.45 -9.25 8.31
CA ALA A 32 1.48 -8.73 9.68
C ALA A 32 1.66 -7.21 9.69
N MET A 33 2.53 -6.70 8.82
CA MET A 33 2.75 -5.26 8.66
C MET A 33 1.46 -4.55 8.25
N ARG A 34 0.76 -5.12 7.27
CA ARG A 34 -0.49 -4.54 6.75
C ARG A 34 -1.59 -4.56 7.80
N LYS A 35 -1.72 -5.65 8.56
CA LYS A 35 -2.71 -5.76 9.63
C LYS A 35 -2.47 -4.75 10.75
N ALA A 36 -1.21 -4.41 11.01
CA ALA A 36 -0.88 -3.41 12.03
C ALA A 36 -1.37 -2.03 11.64
N ALA A 37 -1.54 -1.77 10.34
CA ALA A 37 -1.91 -0.44 9.83
C ALA A 37 -3.38 -0.32 9.48
N ALA A 38 -4.00 -1.38 8.93
CA ALA A 38 -5.34 -1.28 8.35
C ALA A 38 -6.09 -2.61 8.46
N HIS A 39 -7.38 -2.54 8.17
CA HIS A 39 -8.23 -3.73 8.09
C HIS A 39 -8.01 -4.40 6.73
N VAL A 40 -7.19 -5.43 6.71
CA VAL A 40 -6.81 -6.13 5.48
C VAL A 40 -8.03 -6.68 4.74
N GLU A 41 -9.01 -7.18 5.48
CA GLU A 41 -10.24 -7.74 4.90
C GLU A 41 -11.09 -6.71 4.16
N LYS A 42 -10.86 -5.42 4.42
CA LYS A 42 -11.58 -4.33 3.75
C LYS A 42 -10.75 -3.67 2.65
N THR A 43 -9.54 -4.12 2.44
CA THR A 43 -8.65 -3.53 1.44
C THR A 43 -9.07 -3.91 0.03
N VAL A 44 -9.13 -2.93 -0.86
CA VAL A 44 -9.41 -3.15 -2.28
C VAL A 44 -8.16 -2.81 -3.07
N PRO A 45 -7.45 -3.82 -3.57
CA PRO A 45 -6.24 -3.59 -4.36
C PRO A 45 -6.56 -3.40 -5.84
N GLY A 46 -5.68 -2.69 -6.54
CA GLY A 46 -5.75 -2.54 -7.99
C GLY A 46 -4.35 -2.45 -8.56
N ILE A 47 -4.21 -2.82 -9.82
CA ILE A 47 -2.92 -2.81 -10.52
C ILE A 47 -3.01 -1.79 -11.64
N LEU A 48 -2.03 -0.89 -11.71
CA LEU A 48 -1.95 0.08 -12.79
C LEU A 48 -1.54 -0.61 -14.10
N PRO A 49 -1.91 -0.03 -15.26
CA PRO A 49 -1.54 -0.64 -16.55
C PRO A 49 -0.05 -0.94 -16.64
N ASP A 50 0.27 -2.04 -17.30
CA ASP A 50 1.63 -2.51 -17.52
C ASP A 50 2.38 -2.82 -16.22
N LYS A 51 1.64 -3.01 -15.13
CA LYS A 51 2.21 -3.28 -13.80
C LYS A 51 3.19 -2.18 -13.37
N SER A 52 2.92 -0.95 -13.81
CA SER A 52 3.76 0.21 -13.46
C SER A 52 3.55 0.68 -12.03
N GLY A 53 2.49 0.21 -11.39
CA GLY A 53 2.20 0.57 -10.03
C GLY A 53 1.02 -0.20 -9.48
N ILE A 54 0.74 0.05 -8.22
CA ILE A 54 -0.40 -0.54 -7.52
C ILE A 54 -1.17 0.56 -6.80
N MET A 55 -2.45 0.28 -6.52
CA MET A 55 -3.24 1.15 -5.67
C MET A 55 -3.98 0.30 -4.66
N PHE A 56 -4.20 0.87 -3.49
CA PHE A 56 -4.97 0.21 -2.44
C PHE A 56 -5.95 1.22 -1.85
N LYS A 57 -7.23 0.87 -1.86
CA LYS A 57 -8.20 1.58 -1.03
C LYS A 57 -8.19 0.86 0.31
N VAL A 58 -7.81 1.55 1.38
CA VAL A 58 -7.58 0.93 2.68
C VAL A 58 -8.41 1.60 3.77
N HIS A 59 -8.77 0.83 4.77
CA HIS A 59 -9.43 1.33 5.97
C HIS A 59 -8.42 1.29 7.11
N VAL A 60 -7.81 2.43 7.37
CA VAL A 60 -6.67 2.58 8.26
C VAL A 60 -7.14 2.72 9.70
N HIS A 61 -6.64 1.85 10.59
CA HIS A 61 -6.92 1.96 12.03
C HIS A 61 -5.70 2.44 12.81
N ASN A 62 -4.53 2.49 12.18
CA ASN A 62 -3.31 3.02 12.79
C ASN A 62 -2.56 3.84 11.75
N GLU A 63 -2.78 5.13 11.77
CA GLU A 63 -2.25 6.05 10.76
C GLU A 63 -0.72 6.12 10.80
N GLU A 64 -0.12 6.05 11.98
CA GLU A 64 1.33 6.07 12.13
C GLU A 64 1.98 4.88 11.42
N GLU A 65 1.40 3.68 11.60
CA GLU A 65 1.89 2.49 10.91
C GLU A 65 1.71 2.60 9.40
N MET A 66 0.58 3.15 8.95
CA MET A 66 0.34 3.35 7.53
C MET A 66 1.34 4.32 6.93
N MET A 67 1.67 5.40 7.63
CA MET A 67 2.66 6.36 7.16
C MET A 67 4.05 5.71 7.04
N GLY A 68 4.38 4.80 7.94
CA GLY A 68 5.64 4.05 7.86
C GLY A 68 5.71 3.19 6.60
N ILE A 69 4.58 2.62 6.17
CA ILE A 69 4.51 1.87 4.93
C ILE A 69 4.70 2.79 3.72
N VAL A 70 3.95 3.87 3.67
CA VAL A 70 3.95 4.79 2.52
C VAL A 70 5.29 5.49 2.36
N LYS A 71 5.93 5.88 3.45
CA LYS A 71 7.23 6.54 3.41
C LYS A 71 8.40 5.57 3.32
N GLY A 72 8.14 4.27 3.46
CA GLY A 72 9.19 3.26 3.40
C GLY A 72 10.10 3.25 4.62
N THR A 73 9.63 3.78 5.76
CA THR A 73 10.43 3.81 6.99
C THR A 73 10.18 2.60 7.88
N ASN A 74 9.14 1.81 7.57
CA ASN A 74 8.89 0.56 8.29
C ASN A 74 10.10 -0.38 8.08
N PRO A 75 10.77 -0.82 9.15
CA PRO A 75 12.02 -1.59 9.01
C PRO A 75 11.87 -2.92 8.27
N VAL A 76 10.70 -3.53 8.34
CA VAL A 76 10.45 -4.79 7.64
C VAL A 76 10.31 -4.56 6.13
N LEU A 77 9.68 -3.44 5.76
CA LEU A 77 9.43 -3.09 4.36
C LEU A 77 10.63 -2.42 3.69
N LYS A 78 11.45 -1.70 4.45
CA LYS A 78 12.46 -0.81 3.90
C LYS A 78 13.33 -1.41 2.79
N PRO A 79 13.90 -2.61 2.93
CA PRO A 79 14.74 -3.16 1.84
C PRO A 79 13.98 -3.34 0.52
N ILE A 80 12.75 -3.83 0.60
CA ILE A 80 11.91 -4.03 -0.59
C ILE A 80 11.44 -2.69 -1.15
N TYR A 81 11.08 -1.76 -0.27
CA TYR A 81 10.66 -0.42 -0.67
C TYR A 81 11.78 0.29 -1.44
N ASP A 82 12.99 0.29 -0.88
CA ASP A 82 14.13 0.97 -1.50
C ASP A 82 14.49 0.37 -2.85
N GLU A 83 14.28 -0.93 -3.01
CA GLU A 83 14.59 -1.60 -4.28
C GLU A 83 13.51 -1.39 -5.34
N CYS A 84 12.25 -1.37 -4.95
CA CYS A 84 11.13 -1.46 -5.91
C CYS A 84 10.35 -0.17 -6.10
N ILE A 85 10.28 0.70 -5.10
CA ILE A 85 9.33 1.82 -5.06
C ILE A 85 10.05 3.17 -5.11
N PRO A 86 9.92 3.94 -6.20
CA PRO A 86 10.45 5.30 -6.23
C PRO A 86 9.51 6.31 -5.56
N SER A 87 8.21 6.03 -5.56
CA SER A 87 7.24 6.95 -4.96
C SER A 87 6.01 6.20 -4.50
N PHE A 88 5.45 6.66 -3.38
CA PHE A 88 4.23 6.11 -2.82
C PHE A 88 3.44 7.28 -2.25
N GLU A 89 2.20 7.41 -2.68
CA GLU A 89 1.35 8.52 -2.26
C GLU A 89 0.18 8.00 -1.44
N LEU A 90 -0.28 8.83 -0.51
CA LEU A 90 -1.40 8.47 0.36
C LEU A 90 -2.37 9.65 0.41
N PHE A 91 -3.64 9.38 0.14
CA PHE A 91 -4.70 10.38 0.14
C PHE A 91 -5.79 9.97 1.10
N GLU A 92 -6.27 10.92 1.90
CA GLU A 92 -7.45 10.67 2.73
C GLU A 92 -8.68 10.81 1.84
N LEU A 93 -9.61 9.87 1.96
CA LEU A 93 -10.82 9.86 1.14
C LEU A 93 -12.04 10.23 2.00
N THR A 94 -12.93 11.01 1.41
CA THR A 94 -14.24 11.27 1.98
C THR A 94 -15.27 10.57 1.10
N GLN A 95 -16.05 9.71 1.71
CA GLN A 95 -17.10 9.00 0.98
C GLN A 95 -18.20 9.97 0.60
N VAL A 96 -18.64 9.90 -0.65
CA VAL A 96 -19.76 10.70 -1.12
C VAL A 96 -20.80 9.78 -1.72
N SER A 97 -22.06 10.20 -1.64
CA SER A 97 -23.17 9.47 -2.24
C SER A 97 -23.40 9.99 -3.66
N LEU A 98 -23.56 9.08 -4.59
CA LEU A 98 -23.86 9.39 -5.98
C LEU A 98 -25.30 9.01 -6.35
N ASP A 99 -26.10 8.65 -5.37
CA ASP A 99 -27.45 8.14 -5.57
C ASP A 99 -28.54 9.22 -5.49
N GLU A 100 -28.15 10.45 -5.40
CA GLU A 100 -29.06 11.59 -5.23
C GLU A 100 -29.72 12.02 -6.53
#